data_11324c0934e55ec1eb10d28886af4b95
#
_entry.id   11324c0934e55ec1eb10d28886af4b95
#
_cell.length_a   1.000
_cell.length_b   1.000
_cell.length_c   1.000
_cell.angle_alpha   90.00
_cell.angle_beta   90.00
_cell.angle_gamma   90.00
#
_symmetry.space_group_name_H-M   'P 1'
#
loop_
_entity.id
_entity.type
_entity.pdbx_description
1 polymer ?
#
loop_
_entity_poly.entity_id
_entity_poly.type
_entity_poly.pdbx_seq_one_letter_code
_entity_poly.pdbx_strand_id
1 'polypeptide(L)'
;MYAQMVETGVASVRSTDQLSGLERDFQERIDAGIRIEPKDWMPEAYRKTLVRQISQHAHSEIVGMLPEGNWITRAPSLKRKAILLAKVQDEAGHGLYLYSAAETLGVSRDDLTDALAARDRAALGQNAPPDGLYFVGARY
;
A
#
# COMPACT_ATOMS: atom_id res chain seq x y z
N MET A 1 -8.70 4.23 -15.93
CA MET A 1 -8.34 2.87 -15.50
C MET A 1 -8.67 2.58 -14.02
N TYR A 2 -8.56 3.53 -13.11
CA TYR A 2 -8.91 3.35 -11.69
C TYR A 2 -10.42 3.22 -11.43
N ALA A 3 -11.24 4.01 -12.12
CA ALA A 3 -12.70 3.99 -11.99
C ALA A 3 -13.33 2.66 -12.46
N GLN A 4 -12.80 2.05 -13.52
CA GLN A 4 -13.30 0.75 -14.02
C GLN A 4 -12.99 -0.43 -13.09
N MET A 5 -11.89 -0.37 -12.31
CA MET A 5 -11.56 -1.43 -11.34
C MET A 5 -12.43 -1.37 -10.07
N VAL A 6 -12.89 -0.18 -9.69
CA VAL A 6 -13.82 0.00 -8.57
C VAL A 6 -15.21 -0.50 -8.94
N GLU A 7 -15.67 -0.26 -10.17
CA GLU A 7 -16.98 -0.75 -10.63
C GLU A 7 -17.05 -2.27 -10.72
N THR A 8 -15.98 -2.96 -11.12
CA THR A 8 -15.97 -4.43 -11.16
C THR A 8 -15.95 -5.07 -9.77
N GLY A 9 -15.34 -4.41 -8.76
CA GLY A 9 -15.37 -4.87 -7.38
C GLY A 9 -16.75 -4.74 -6.72
N VAL A 10 -17.48 -3.69 -7.03
CA VAL A 10 -18.84 -3.44 -6.51
C VAL A 10 -19.89 -4.26 -7.24
N ALA A 11 -19.69 -4.57 -8.51
CA ALA A 11 -20.64 -5.36 -9.30
C ALA A 11 -20.74 -6.83 -8.86
N SER A 12 -19.71 -7.40 -8.25
CA SER A 12 -19.73 -8.78 -7.74
C SER A 12 -20.52 -8.96 -6.43
N VAL A 13 -20.88 -7.88 -5.76
CA VAL A 13 -21.66 -7.89 -4.49
C VAL A 13 -23.16 -7.74 -4.74
N ARG A 14 -23.62 -7.64 -5.98
CA ARG A 14 -24.98 -7.20 -6.32
C ARG A 14 -26.10 -8.22 -6.22
N SER A 15 -25.84 -9.46 -5.89
CA SER A 15 -26.93 -10.45 -5.74
C SER A 15 -26.64 -11.37 -4.57
N THR A 16 -27.26 -11.08 -3.42
CA THR A 16 -27.21 -11.92 -2.21
C THR A 16 -27.68 -13.36 -2.49
N ASP A 17 -28.55 -13.56 -3.46
CA ASP A 17 -29.09 -14.88 -3.83
C ASP A 17 -28.08 -15.77 -4.56
N GLN A 18 -27.00 -15.21 -5.08
CA GLN A 18 -25.93 -15.93 -5.80
C GLN A 18 -24.69 -16.16 -4.96
N LEU A 19 -24.62 -15.61 -3.76
CA LEU A 19 -23.46 -15.81 -2.86
C LEU A 19 -23.46 -17.24 -2.31
N SER A 20 -22.28 -17.83 -2.23
CA SER A 20 -22.07 -19.08 -1.47
C SER A 20 -22.39 -18.88 0.01
N GLY A 21 -22.56 -19.97 0.75
CA GLY A 21 -22.78 -19.88 2.21
C GLY A 21 -21.65 -19.08 2.89
N LEU A 22 -20.41 -19.35 2.54
CA LEU A 22 -19.23 -18.64 3.10
C LEU A 22 -19.23 -17.14 2.77
N GLU A 23 -19.66 -16.76 1.57
CA GLU A 23 -19.75 -15.35 1.18
C GLU A 23 -20.86 -14.63 1.94
N ARG A 24 -21.98 -15.29 2.18
CA ARG A 24 -23.07 -14.74 3.01
C ARG A 24 -22.62 -14.55 4.45
N ASP A 25 -22.02 -15.57 5.05
CA ASP A 25 -21.49 -15.49 6.41
C ASP A 25 -20.46 -14.36 6.54
N PHE A 26 -19.59 -14.20 5.56
CA PHE A 26 -18.63 -13.10 5.50
C PHE A 26 -19.33 -11.74 5.43
N GLN A 27 -20.33 -11.59 4.55
CA GLN A 27 -21.10 -10.34 4.44
C GLN A 27 -21.86 -10.00 5.72
N GLU A 28 -22.50 -10.99 6.35
CA GLU A 28 -23.21 -10.81 7.61
C GLU A 28 -22.28 -10.34 8.72
N ARG A 29 -21.04 -10.86 8.77
CA ARG A 29 -20.03 -10.38 9.74
C ARG A 29 -19.63 -8.93 9.47
N ILE A 30 -19.45 -8.55 8.20
CA ILE A 30 -19.14 -7.15 7.81
C ILE A 30 -20.28 -6.24 8.23
N ASP A 31 -21.53 -6.60 7.90
CA ASP A 31 -22.72 -5.80 8.19
C ASP A 31 -22.96 -5.64 9.70
N ALA A 32 -22.58 -6.66 10.48
CA ALA A 32 -22.62 -6.62 11.94
C ALA A 32 -21.43 -5.87 12.59
N GLY A 33 -20.49 -5.36 11.79
CA GLY A 33 -19.28 -4.70 12.29
C GLY A 33 -18.31 -5.65 13.00
N ILE A 34 -18.40 -6.96 12.75
CA ILE A 34 -17.51 -7.95 13.32
C ILE A 34 -16.16 -7.87 12.63
N ARG A 35 -15.10 -7.79 13.43
CA ARG A 35 -13.73 -7.74 12.93
C ARG A 35 -13.38 -9.01 12.16
N ILE A 36 -12.79 -8.83 10.98
CA ILE A 36 -12.25 -9.91 10.16
C ILE A 36 -10.74 -10.00 10.40
N GLU A 37 -10.27 -11.16 10.78
CA GLU A 37 -8.85 -11.42 11.03
C GLU A 37 -8.18 -11.99 9.76
N PRO A 38 -6.85 -11.82 9.59
CA PRO A 38 -6.15 -12.31 8.38
C PRO A 38 -6.33 -13.81 8.09
N LYS A 39 -6.48 -14.61 9.14
CA LYS A 39 -6.70 -16.06 9.06
C LYS A 39 -8.15 -16.47 8.75
N ASP A 40 -9.09 -15.53 8.89
CA ASP A 40 -10.49 -15.81 8.60
C ASP A 40 -10.69 -16.02 7.10
N TRP A 41 -11.69 -16.81 6.78
CA TRP A 41 -12.09 -16.93 5.39
C TRP A 41 -12.63 -15.58 4.88
N MET A 42 -12.19 -15.19 3.69
CA MET A 42 -12.68 -14.01 2.99
C MET A 42 -12.70 -14.26 1.48
N PRO A 43 -13.61 -13.63 0.72
CA PRO A 43 -13.63 -13.73 -0.72
C PRO A 43 -12.28 -13.34 -1.34
N GLU A 44 -11.85 -14.07 -2.36
CA GLU A 44 -10.57 -13.83 -3.03
C GLU A 44 -10.44 -12.38 -3.56
N ALA A 45 -11.51 -11.84 -4.10
CA ALA A 45 -11.54 -10.45 -4.58
C ALA A 45 -11.33 -9.44 -3.44
N TYR A 46 -11.90 -9.71 -2.27
CA TYR A 46 -11.69 -8.90 -1.07
C TYR A 46 -10.23 -8.96 -0.61
N ARG A 47 -9.67 -10.17 -0.47
CA ARG A 47 -8.27 -10.38 -0.09
C ARG A 47 -7.31 -9.68 -1.04
N LYS A 48 -7.49 -9.82 -2.34
CA LYS A 48 -6.67 -9.14 -3.35
C LYS A 48 -6.74 -7.62 -3.24
N THR A 49 -7.94 -7.09 -3.02
CA THR A 49 -8.13 -5.64 -2.85
C THR A 49 -7.43 -5.15 -1.60
N LEU A 50 -7.57 -5.86 -0.48
CA LEU A 50 -6.94 -5.51 0.79
C LEU A 50 -5.41 -5.53 0.69
N VAL A 51 -4.84 -6.60 0.14
CA VAL A 51 -3.39 -6.71 -0.12
C VAL A 51 -2.92 -5.55 -0.99
N ARG A 52 -3.62 -5.25 -2.08
CA ARG A 52 -3.27 -4.14 -2.97
C ARG A 52 -3.26 -2.80 -2.23
N GLN A 53 -4.27 -2.51 -1.44
CA GLN A 53 -4.37 -1.24 -0.69
C GLN A 53 -3.25 -1.12 0.35
N ILE A 54 -3.01 -2.17 1.13
CA ILE A 54 -1.94 -2.19 2.14
C ILE A 54 -0.58 -2.02 1.47
N SER A 55 -0.32 -2.75 0.38
CA SER A 55 0.95 -2.68 -0.34
C SER A 55 1.19 -1.30 -0.96
N GLN A 56 0.17 -0.70 -1.56
CA GLN A 56 0.28 0.66 -2.11
C GLN A 56 0.59 1.69 -1.02
N HIS A 57 -0.02 1.56 0.15
CA HIS A 57 0.26 2.44 1.28
C HIS A 57 1.69 2.22 1.78
N ALA A 58 2.11 0.96 2.02
CA ALA A 58 3.48 0.65 2.41
C ALA A 58 4.51 1.24 1.44
N HIS A 59 4.28 1.10 0.13
CA HIS A 59 5.16 1.68 -0.89
C HIS A 59 5.19 3.21 -0.82
N SER A 60 4.06 3.88 -0.59
CA SER A 60 4.02 5.33 -0.49
C SER A 60 4.79 5.85 0.72
N GLU A 61 4.74 5.17 1.86
CA GLU A 61 5.53 5.50 3.05
C GLU A 61 7.04 5.38 2.77
N ILE A 62 7.47 4.26 2.19
CA ILE A 62 8.89 4.03 1.88
C ILE A 62 9.41 5.01 0.82
N VAL A 63 8.65 5.27 -0.24
CA VAL A 63 9.05 6.24 -1.28
C VAL A 63 9.01 7.66 -0.73
N GLY A 64 8.01 8.00 0.08
CA GLY A 64 7.84 9.32 0.69
C GLY A 64 8.98 9.74 1.60
N MET A 65 9.62 8.79 2.31
CA MET A 65 10.75 9.10 3.17
C MET A 65 12.01 9.54 2.41
N LEU A 66 12.17 9.18 1.13
CA LEU A 66 13.40 9.44 0.36
C LEU A 66 13.68 10.94 0.16
N PRO A 67 12.75 11.77 -0.35
CA PRO A 67 12.98 13.19 -0.49
C PRO A 67 13.23 13.87 0.85
N GLU A 68 12.54 13.48 1.91
CA GLU A 68 12.74 14.03 3.25
C GLU A 68 14.12 13.67 3.81
N GLY A 69 14.57 12.43 3.61
CA GLY A 69 15.92 11.97 3.96
C GLY A 69 17.00 12.79 3.27
N ASN A 70 16.82 13.12 2.00
CA ASN A 70 17.74 13.97 1.23
C ASN A 70 17.84 15.42 1.76
N TRP A 71 16.81 15.90 2.46
CA TRP A 71 16.82 17.24 3.05
C TRP A 71 17.48 17.32 4.42
N ILE A 72 17.73 16.22 5.12
CA ILE A 72 18.32 16.21 6.46
C ILE A 72 19.65 16.96 6.49
N THR A 73 20.54 16.70 5.53
CA THR A 73 21.85 17.35 5.46
C THR A 73 21.77 18.84 5.09
N ARG A 74 20.74 19.23 4.34
CA ARG A 74 20.51 20.58 3.81
C ARG A 74 19.71 21.48 4.76
N ALA A 75 19.06 20.90 5.76
CA ALA A 75 18.25 21.67 6.70
C ALA A 75 19.09 22.72 7.45
N PRO A 76 18.56 23.96 7.66
CA PRO A 76 19.35 25.11 8.08
C PRO A 76 19.74 25.10 9.55
N SER A 77 19.18 24.22 10.36
CA SER A 77 19.50 24.12 11.78
C SER A 77 19.48 22.66 12.28
N LEU A 78 20.21 22.41 13.35
CA LEU A 78 20.22 21.10 14.01
C LEU A 78 18.83 20.67 14.47
N LYS A 79 18.01 21.62 14.97
CA LYS A 79 16.63 21.35 15.34
C LYS A 79 15.80 20.84 14.15
N ARG A 80 15.92 21.47 12.98
CA ARG A 80 15.22 21.02 11.76
C ARG A 80 15.72 19.70 11.23
N LYS A 81 17.04 19.45 11.32
CA LYS A 81 17.63 18.15 10.98
C LYS A 81 17.05 17.02 11.84
N ALA A 82 16.95 17.25 13.15
CA ALA A 82 16.38 16.28 14.09
C ALA A 82 14.90 16.00 13.80
N ILE A 83 14.10 17.03 13.47
CA ILE A 83 12.69 16.85 13.08
C ILE A 83 12.57 16.01 11.80
N LEU A 84 13.36 16.32 10.78
CA LEU A 84 13.33 15.54 9.52
C LEU A 84 13.78 14.09 9.75
N LEU A 85 14.80 13.85 10.56
CA LEU A 85 15.24 12.51 10.89
C LEU A 85 14.14 11.70 11.61
N ALA A 86 13.47 12.32 12.59
CA ALA A 86 12.36 11.69 13.30
C ALA A 86 11.23 11.32 12.33
N LYS A 87 10.87 12.23 11.42
CA LYS A 87 9.85 11.97 10.41
C LYS A 87 10.22 10.84 9.46
N VAL A 88 11.45 10.82 8.95
CA VAL A 88 11.93 9.73 8.08
C VAL A 88 11.88 8.37 8.77
N GLN A 89 12.22 8.33 10.05
CA GLN A 89 12.13 7.09 10.85
C GLN A 89 10.69 6.65 11.05
N ASP A 90 9.77 7.59 11.24
CA ASP A 90 8.34 7.31 11.41
C ASP A 90 7.73 6.74 10.12
N GLU A 91 7.97 7.36 8.97
CA GLU A 91 7.52 6.87 7.65
C GLU A 91 8.10 5.49 7.33
N ALA A 92 9.39 5.27 7.62
CA ALA A 92 10.01 3.96 7.48
C ALA A 92 9.33 2.90 8.37
N GLY A 93 9.01 3.26 9.61
CA GLY A 93 8.30 2.40 10.56
C GLY A 93 6.89 2.04 10.06
N HIS A 94 6.14 3.01 9.55
CA HIS A 94 4.82 2.80 8.96
C HIS A 94 4.90 1.84 7.76
N GLY A 95 5.83 2.05 6.85
CA GLY A 95 6.03 1.17 5.69
C GLY A 95 6.34 -0.27 6.10
N LEU A 96 7.26 -0.47 7.05
CA LEU A 96 7.60 -1.80 7.56
C LEU A 96 6.42 -2.48 8.25
N TYR A 97 5.63 -1.73 9.02
CA TYR A 97 4.44 -2.24 9.69
C TYR A 97 3.37 -2.70 8.67
N LEU A 98 3.15 -1.91 7.62
CA LEU A 98 2.20 -2.24 6.56
C LEU A 98 2.65 -3.46 5.74
N TYR A 99 3.95 -3.60 5.45
CA TYR A 99 4.48 -4.83 4.84
C TYR A 99 4.22 -6.05 5.72
N SER A 100 4.43 -5.93 7.04
CA SER A 100 4.11 -7.03 7.96
C SER A 100 2.62 -7.38 7.97
N ALA A 101 1.74 -6.38 7.82
CA ALA A 101 0.31 -6.63 7.65
C ALA A 101 0.00 -7.39 6.35
N ALA A 102 0.65 -7.06 5.24
CA ALA A 102 0.50 -7.80 3.98
C ALA A 102 1.01 -9.25 4.10
N GLU A 103 2.09 -9.48 4.84
CA GLU A 103 2.63 -10.81 5.12
C GLU A 103 1.61 -11.69 5.84
N THR A 104 0.80 -11.15 6.76
CA THR A 104 -0.28 -11.90 7.41
C THR A 104 -1.40 -12.33 6.45
N LEU A 105 -1.50 -11.68 5.30
CA LEU A 105 -2.44 -12.00 4.22
C LEU A 105 -1.83 -12.94 3.16
N GLY A 106 -0.60 -13.41 3.37
CA GLY A 106 0.06 -14.40 2.53
C GLY A 106 0.89 -13.84 1.38
N VAL A 107 1.28 -12.57 1.43
CA VAL A 107 2.15 -11.94 0.42
C VAL A 107 3.49 -11.59 1.04
N SER A 108 4.59 -12.05 0.45
CA SER A 108 5.92 -11.79 1.01
C SER A 108 6.34 -10.33 0.81
N ARG A 109 7.06 -9.79 1.78
CA ARG A 109 7.65 -8.45 1.70
C ARG A 109 8.60 -8.32 0.52
N ASP A 110 9.41 -9.35 0.28
CA ASP A 110 10.39 -9.36 -0.81
C ASP A 110 9.67 -9.25 -2.16
N ASP A 111 8.60 -10.00 -2.39
CA ASP A 111 7.80 -9.90 -3.62
C ASP A 111 7.24 -8.48 -3.81
N LEU A 112 6.78 -7.84 -2.73
CA LEU A 112 6.24 -6.48 -2.79
C LEU A 112 7.31 -5.44 -3.08
N THR A 113 8.48 -5.55 -2.45
CA THR A 113 9.59 -4.61 -2.66
C THR A 113 10.24 -4.79 -4.02
N ASP A 114 10.35 -6.01 -4.51
CA ASP A 114 10.83 -6.31 -5.87
C ASP A 114 9.87 -5.77 -6.94
N ALA A 115 8.56 -5.90 -6.73
CA ALA A 115 7.55 -5.32 -7.61
C ALA A 115 7.63 -3.78 -7.63
N LEU A 116 7.86 -3.13 -6.48
CA LEU A 116 8.10 -1.69 -6.41
C LEU A 116 9.34 -1.30 -7.20
N ALA A 117 10.47 -1.95 -6.93
CA ALA A 117 11.73 -1.68 -7.62
C ALA A 117 11.66 -1.92 -9.13
N ALA A 118 10.88 -2.90 -9.58
CA ALA A 118 10.64 -3.15 -11.00
C ALA A 118 9.82 -2.03 -11.66
N ARG A 119 8.79 -1.52 -10.97
CA ARG A 119 8.00 -0.37 -11.45
C ARG A 119 8.84 0.89 -11.56
N ASP A 120 9.67 1.17 -10.58
CA ASP A 120 10.56 2.33 -10.58
C ASP A 120 11.56 2.24 -11.73
N ARG A 121 12.19 1.09 -11.94
CA ARG A 121 13.08 0.88 -13.09
C ARG A 121 12.36 1.07 -14.44
N ALA A 122 11.14 0.59 -14.58
CA ALA A 122 10.35 0.76 -15.81
C ALA A 122 9.96 2.23 -16.04
N ALA A 123 9.64 2.97 -15.00
CA ALA A 123 9.35 4.39 -15.06
C ALA A 123 10.60 5.22 -15.39
N LEU A 124 11.77 4.80 -14.89
CA LEU A 124 13.06 5.44 -15.07
C LEU A 124 13.63 5.24 -16.49
N GLY A 125 13.38 4.10 -17.10
CA GLY A 125 13.93 3.75 -18.43
C GLY A 125 13.48 4.67 -19.57
N GLN A 126 12.47 5.50 -19.34
CA GLN A 126 11.91 6.36 -20.38
C GLN A 126 12.18 7.86 -20.20
N ASN A 127 12.48 8.37 -18.99
CA ASN A 127 12.65 9.81 -18.72
C ASN A 127 13.43 10.12 -17.43
N ALA A 128 14.50 9.38 -17.12
CA ALA A 128 15.28 9.63 -15.92
C ALA A 128 16.09 10.94 -16.01
N PRO A 129 15.88 11.97 -15.16
CA PRO A 129 16.81 13.06 -15.06
C PRO A 129 18.14 12.56 -14.46
N PRO A 130 19.28 13.15 -14.90
CA PRO A 130 20.61 12.66 -14.57
C PRO A 130 21.03 12.78 -13.09
N ASP A 131 20.22 13.38 -12.25
CA ASP A 131 20.51 13.70 -10.85
C ASP A 131 19.69 12.92 -9.80
N GLY A 132 18.96 11.90 -10.22
CA GLY A 132 18.30 10.96 -9.30
C GLY A 132 17.19 11.54 -8.41
N LEU A 133 16.68 12.74 -8.72
CA LEU A 133 15.54 13.36 -8.01
C LEU A 133 14.23 12.91 -8.66
N TYR A 134 13.67 11.82 -8.16
CA TYR A 134 12.39 11.33 -8.62
C TYR A 134 11.28 11.75 -7.67
N PHE A 135 10.45 12.68 -8.13
CA PHE A 135 9.09 12.81 -7.63
C PHE A 135 8.25 11.78 -8.38
N VAL A 136 8.00 10.65 -7.78
CA VAL A 136 6.82 9.87 -8.18
C VAL A 136 5.62 10.65 -7.68
N GLY A 137 5.14 11.57 -8.51
CA GLY A 137 3.91 12.26 -8.24
C GLY A 137 2.80 11.23 -8.13
N ALA A 138 2.34 10.94 -6.94
CA ALA A 138 1.09 10.27 -6.73
C ALA A 138 0.03 11.16 -7.38
N ARG A 139 -0.43 10.79 -8.56
CA ARG A 139 -1.66 11.34 -9.09
C ARG A 139 -2.80 10.67 -8.33
N TYR A 140 -3.35 11.39 -7.38
CA TYR A 140 -4.63 11.08 -6.78
C TYR A 140 -5.75 11.24 -7.81
#